data_394cd46d83789d8ba034db3959b39128
#
_entry.id   394cd46d83789d8ba034db3959b39128
#
_cell.length_a   1.000
_cell.length_b   1.000
_cell.length_c   1.000
_cell.angle_alpha   90.00
_cell.angle_beta   90.00
_cell.angle_gamma   90.00
#
_symmetry.space_group_name_H-M   'P 1'
#
loop_
_entity.id
_entity.type
_entity.pdbx_description
1 polymer ?
#
loop_
_entity_poly.entity_id
_entity_poly.type
_entity_poly.pdbx_seq_one_letter_code
_entity_poly.pdbx_strand_id
1 'polypeptide(L)'
;MDGAGQQRRIIYKYEKHPDYRVIFANGAIGGPTPRGDIKFDLFIEYLEVPEHTEHSITPDGIGPEVDRTPKNPPFTRQSQAGVIMSPGQAKSFAYWLMSQVDALEKKRKPE
;
A
#
# COMPACT_ATOMS: atom_id res chain seq x y z
N MET A 1 25.28 -39.29 22.11
CA MET A 1 24.72 -38.96 20.96
C MET A 1 24.95 -37.56 20.62
N ASP A 2 25.30 -37.44 19.58
CA ASP A 2 25.45 -36.15 19.14
C ASP A 2 24.17 -35.63 18.68
N GLY A 3 24.13 -34.52 18.29
CA GLY A 3 23.00 -33.88 17.71
C GLY A 3 22.88 -34.06 16.22
N ALA A 4 23.62 -35.02 15.67
CA ALA A 4 23.70 -35.09 14.22
C ALA A 4 22.35 -35.33 13.56
N GLY A 5 21.51 -36.15 14.19
CA GLY A 5 20.18 -36.41 13.67
C GLY A 5 19.12 -35.48 14.18
N GLN A 6 19.46 -34.52 15.02
CA GLN A 6 18.48 -33.61 15.61
C GLN A 6 18.45 -32.30 14.88
N GLN A 7 17.28 -31.94 14.42
CA GLN A 7 17.09 -30.64 13.84
C GLN A 7 16.68 -29.67 14.93
N ARG A 8 17.35 -28.53 14.94
CA ARG A 8 16.93 -27.46 15.81
C ARG A 8 15.71 -26.80 15.15
N ARG A 9 14.70 -26.64 15.97
CA ARG A 9 13.45 -26.03 15.49
C ARG A 9 13.09 -24.87 16.37
N ILE A 10 12.49 -23.89 15.76
CA ILE A 10 11.92 -22.76 16.45
C ILE A 10 10.47 -22.63 16.01
N ILE A 11 9.62 -22.30 16.95
CA ILE A 11 8.19 -22.12 16.69
C ILE A 11 7.89 -20.64 16.77
N TYR A 12 7.31 -20.11 15.72
CA TYR A 12 6.85 -18.73 15.71
C TYR A 12 5.34 -18.71 15.88
N LYS A 13 4.88 -17.88 16.80
CA LYS A 13 3.46 -17.65 17.00
C LYS A 13 3.12 -16.30 16.37
N TYR A 14 2.06 -16.27 15.60
CA TYR A 14 1.63 -15.04 14.93
C TYR A 14 0.40 -14.49 15.65
N GLU A 15 0.55 -13.30 16.18
CA GLU A 15 -0.53 -12.61 16.87
C GLU A 15 -0.83 -11.32 16.16
N LYS A 16 -2.06 -10.86 16.32
CA LYS A 16 -2.47 -9.58 15.75
C LYS A 16 -2.51 -8.54 16.87
N HIS A 17 -1.85 -7.41 16.61
CA HIS A 17 -1.94 -6.27 17.50
C HIS A 17 -3.40 -5.81 17.56
N PRO A 18 -3.89 -5.25 18.69
CA PRO A 18 -5.26 -4.74 18.76
C PRO A 18 -5.61 -3.75 17.67
N ASP A 19 -4.63 -3.00 17.16
CA ASP A 19 -4.86 -2.02 16.10
C ASP A 19 -4.57 -2.58 14.71
N TYR A 20 -4.39 -3.91 14.61
CA TYR A 20 -4.14 -4.54 13.31
C TYR A 20 -5.32 -4.31 12.37
N ARG A 21 -5.01 -3.98 11.14
CA ARG A 21 -5.99 -3.90 10.07
C ARG A 21 -5.30 -4.12 8.73
N VAL A 22 -6.06 -4.58 7.77
CA VAL A 22 -5.58 -4.69 6.40
C VAL A 22 -5.82 -3.36 5.72
N ILE A 23 -4.79 -2.83 5.07
CA ILE A 23 -4.89 -1.58 4.34
C ILE A 23 -4.58 -1.83 2.87
N PHE A 24 -5.13 -0.96 2.02
CA PHE A 24 -4.71 -0.89 0.63
C PHE A 24 -3.73 0.28 0.50
N ALA A 25 -2.67 0.09 -0.26
CA ALA A 25 -1.73 1.17 -0.54
C ALA A 25 -1.28 1.05 -1.99
N ASN A 26 -1.15 2.19 -2.66
CA ASN A 26 -0.64 2.23 -4.01
C ASN A 26 0.61 3.10 -4.14
N GLY A 27 1.21 3.47 -3.00
CA GLY A 27 2.48 4.18 -3.00
C GLY A 27 3.08 4.26 -1.61
N ALA A 28 4.31 4.74 -1.57
CA ALA A 28 5.07 4.93 -0.33
C ALA A 28 5.91 6.18 -0.45
N ILE A 29 6.14 6.83 0.69
CA ILE A 29 6.98 8.00 0.75
C ILE A 29 7.73 8.01 2.07
N GLY A 30 8.99 8.42 2.03
CA GLY A 30 9.82 8.49 3.23
C GLY A 30 11.29 8.43 2.87
N GLY A 31 12.09 7.95 3.79
CA GLY A 31 13.53 7.85 3.56
C GLY A 31 14.29 7.61 4.86
N PRO A 32 15.63 7.75 4.81
CA PRO A 32 16.45 7.55 5.99
C PRO A 32 16.15 8.57 7.08
N THR A 33 16.25 8.12 8.31
CA THR A 33 16.14 9.01 9.48
C THR A 33 17.53 9.39 9.96
N PRO A 34 17.63 10.46 10.77
CA PRO A 34 18.93 10.82 11.36
C PRO A 34 19.55 9.72 12.22
N ARG A 35 18.75 8.79 12.71
CA ARG A 35 19.24 7.65 13.52
C ARG A 35 19.71 6.47 12.67
N GLY A 36 19.56 6.56 11.35
CA GLY A 36 20.00 5.49 10.47
C GLY A 36 18.96 4.41 10.21
N ASP A 37 17.72 4.68 10.51
CA ASP A 37 16.62 3.77 10.15
C ASP A 37 15.96 4.25 8.85
N ILE A 38 15.12 3.40 8.30
CA ILE A 38 14.28 3.75 7.15
C ILE A 38 12.86 3.93 7.67
N LYS A 39 12.30 5.10 7.44
CA LYS A 39 10.91 5.39 7.82
C LYS A 39 10.12 5.74 6.58
N PHE A 40 8.96 5.14 6.41
CA PHE A 40 8.12 5.46 5.26
C PHE A 40 6.65 5.34 5.62
N ASP A 41 5.83 6.09 4.90
CA ASP A 41 4.38 5.95 4.97
C ASP A 41 3.88 5.23 3.74
N LEU A 42 2.94 4.33 3.96
CA LEU A 42 2.17 3.73 2.87
C LEU A 42 0.92 4.57 2.68
N PHE A 43 0.64 4.97 1.45
CA PHE A 43 -0.48 5.86 1.18
C PHE A 43 -1.36 5.34 0.05
N ILE A 44 -2.56 5.89 -0.01
CA ILE A 44 -3.45 5.76 -1.16
C ILE A 44 -3.43 7.08 -1.89
N GLU A 45 -3.15 7.04 -3.19
CA GLU A 45 -3.27 8.21 -4.04
C GLU A 45 -4.58 8.13 -4.80
N TYR A 46 -5.31 9.21 -4.80
CA TYR A 46 -6.58 9.27 -5.51
C TYR A 46 -6.89 10.69 -5.97
N LEU A 47 -7.74 10.78 -6.99
CA LEU A 47 -8.26 12.06 -7.45
C LEU A 47 -9.51 12.38 -6.64
N GLU A 48 -9.54 13.54 -6.02
CA GLU A 48 -10.71 13.92 -5.24
C GLU A 48 -11.89 14.22 -6.13
N VAL A 49 -13.09 13.92 -5.64
CA VAL A 49 -14.30 14.26 -6.38
C VAL A 49 -14.61 15.74 -6.22
N PRO A 50 -15.30 16.37 -7.18
CA PRO A 50 -15.71 17.77 -7.04
C PRO A 50 -16.67 17.93 -5.87
N GLU A 51 -16.66 19.12 -5.25
CA GLU A 51 -17.63 19.46 -4.22
C GLU A 51 -19.02 19.59 -4.80
N HIS A 52 -19.12 20.16 -6.01
CA HIS A 52 -20.39 20.41 -6.68
C HIS A 52 -20.27 20.07 -8.15
N THR A 53 -21.34 19.57 -8.72
CA THR A 53 -21.48 19.42 -10.16
C THR A 53 -22.79 20.03 -10.60
N GLU A 54 -22.80 20.58 -11.83
CA GLU A 54 -24.00 21.10 -12.44
C GLU A 54 -24.34 20.25 -13.66
N HIS A 55 -25.60 19.95 -13.81
CA HIS A 55 -26.08 19.13 -14.91
C HIS A 55 -27.18 19.83 -15.63
N SER A 56 -27.27 19.65 -16.95
CA SER A 56 -28.36 20.16 -17.72
C SER A 56 -29.64 19.41 -17.39
N ILE A 57 -30.78 20.06 -17.55
CA ILE A 57 -32.08 19.41 -17.41
C ILE A 57 -32.63 19.22 -18.81
N THR A 58 -33.02 18.00 -19.14
CA THR A 58 -33.58 17.67 -20.45
C THR A 58 -35.01 17.21 -20.27
N PRO A 59 -35.80 17.11 -21.36
CA PRO A 59 -37.15 16.56 -21.23
C PRO A 59 -37.19 15.14 -20.65
N ASP A 60 -36.10 14.39 -20.80
CA ASP A 60 -36.01 13.02 -20.30
C ASP A 60 -35.47 12.93 -18.86
N GLY A 61 -35.14 14.06 -18.23
CA GLY A 61 -34.64 14.14 -16.87
C GLY A 61 -33.30 14.83 -16.77
N ILE A 62 -32.47 14.37 -15.84
CA ILE A 62 -31.15 14.95 -15.60
C ILE A 62 -30.22 14.53 -16.73
N GLY A 63 -29.61 15.52 -17.36
CA GLY A 63 -28.68 15.30 -18.45
C GLY A 63 -27.22 15.27 -18.03
N PRO A 64 -26.31 15.45 -18.97
CA PRO A 64 -24.89 15.37 -18.69
C PRO A 64 -24.41 16.52 -17.81
N GLU A 65 -23.25 16.30 -17.17
CA GLU A 65 -22.57 17.31 -16.39
C GLU A 65 -22.12 18.44 -17.31
N VAL A 66 -22.38 19.67 -16.93
CA VAL A 66 -21.98 20.85 -17.71
C VAL A 66 -20.92 21.67 -16.97
N ASP A 67 -20.78 21.52 -15.67
CA ASP A 67 -19.79 22.24 -14.90
C ASP A 67 -19.53 21.52 -13.58
N ARG A 68 -18.40 21.85 -12.93
CA ARG A 68 -18.03 21.32 -11.64
C ARG A 68 -17.18 22.32 -10.85
N THR A 69 -17.20 22.18 -9.54
CA THR A 69 -16.42 23.03 -8.64
C THR A 69 -15.70 22.14 -7.63
N PRO A 70 -14.36 22.15 -7.57
CA PRO A 70 -13.47 22.79 -8.52
C PRO A 70 -13.45 22.06 -9.86
N LYS A 71 -13.06 22.74 -10.93
CA LYS A 71 -13.02 22.14 -12.28
C LYS A 71 -12.01 21.01 -12.34
N ASN A 72 -10.88 21.19 -11.63
CA ASN A 72 -9.81 20.20 -11.58
C ASN A 72 -9.56 19.86 -10.12
N PRO A 73 -10.27 18.88 -9.55
CA PRO A 73 -10.04 18.47 -8.18
C PRO A 73 -8.59 18.01 -8.00
N PRO A 74 -8.00 18.27 -6.83
CA PRO A 74 -6.60 17.88 -6.61
C PRO A 74 -6.44 16.38 -6.44
N PHE A 75 -5.23 15.90 -6.73
CA PHE A 75 -4.81 14.58 -6.28
C PHE A 75 -4.46 14.64 -4.81
N THR A 76 -4.82 13.61 -4.08
CA THR A 76 -4.51 13.51 -2.65
C THR A 76 -3.80 12.21 -2.39
N ARG A 77 -2.78 12.27 -1.53
CA ARG A 77 -2.09 11.10 -1.00
C ARG A 77 -2.41 11.00 0.47
N GLN A 78 -3.19 10.03 0.82
CA GLN A 78 -3.59 9.82 2.21
C GLN A 78 -2.77 8.70 2.81
N SER A 79 -1.95 9.02 3.82
CA SER A 79 -1.14 8.03 4.51
C SER A 79 -2.02 7.09 5.30
N GLN A 80 -1.82 5.79 5.14
CA GLN A 80 -2.59 4.75 5.80
C GLN A 80 -1.84 4.17 6.99
N ALA A 81 -0.53 4.06 6.89
CA ALA A 81 0.29 3.48 7.95
C ALA A 81 1.72 3.97 7.79
N GLY A 82 2.41 4.13 8.92
CA GLY A 82 3.82 4.45 8.94
C GLY A 82 4.61 3.25 9.43
N VAL A 83 5.79 3.04 8.85
CA VAL A 83 6.65 1.91 9.18
C VAL A 83 8.08 2.42 9.37
N ILE A 84 8.76 1.88 10.39
CA ILE A 84 10.18 2.12 10.60
C ILE A 84 10.88 0.77 10.61
N MET A 85 11.96 0.65 9.86
CA MET A 85 12.77 -0.56 9.79
C MET A 85 14.24 -0.21 9.85
N SER A 86 15.05 -1.12 10.38
CA SER A 86 16.48 -1.00 10.21
C SER A 86 16.83 -1.22 8.72
N PRO A 87 18.00 -0.72 8.27
CA PRO A 87 18.40 -0.94 6.88
C PRO A 87 18.44 -2.40 6.48
N GLY A 88 18.93 -3.27 7.38
CA GLY A 88 18.98 -4.71 7.10
C GLY A 88 17.62 -5.32 6.93
N GLN A 89 16.67 -4.94 7.79
CA GLN A 89 15.31 -5.43 7.70
C GLN A 89 14.60 -4.91 6.46
N ALA A 90 14.85 -3.65 6.12
CA ALA A 90 14.28 -3.08 4.91
C ALA A 90 14.75 -3.81 3.66
N LYS A 91 16.04 -4.16 3.64
CA LYS A 91 16.61 -4.92 2.53
C LYS A 91 16.00 -6.31 2.42
N SER A 92 15.89 -7.01 3.54
CA SER A 92 15.27 -8.34 3.56
C SER A 92 13.81 -8.28 3.15
N PHE A 93 13.09 -7.27 3.61
CA PHE A 93 11.70 -7.07 3.24
C PHE A 93 11.56 -6.81 1.73
N ALA A 94 12.45 -5.99 1.18
CA ALA A 94 12.43 -5.69 -0.25
C ALA A 94 12.64 -6.96 -1.08
N TYR A 95 13.61 -7.80 -0.72
CA TYR A 95 13.86 -9.05 -1.42
C TYR A 95 12.67 -10.01 -1.32
N TRP A 96 12.09 -10.12 -0.12
CA TRP A 96 10.91 -10.97 0.06
C TRP A 96 9.77 -10.49 -0.81
N LEU A 97 9.51 -9.18 -0.81
CA LEU A 97 8.43 -8.61 -1.59
C LEU A 97 8.63 -8.86 -3.09
N MET A 98 9.86 -8.67 -3.57
CA MET A 98 10.19 -8.96 -4.97
C MET A 98 9.95 -10.42 -5.31
N SER A 99 10.28 -11.34 -4.40
CA SER A 99 10.05 -12.75 -4.66
C SER A 99 8.55 -13.07 -4.77
N GLN A 100 7.72 -12.37 -4.03
CA GLN A 100 6.26 -12.55 -4.14
C GLN A 100 5.73 -12.02 -5.47
N VAL A 101 6.24 -10.88 -5.91
CA VAL A 101 5.88 -10.32 -7.22
C VAL A 101 6.29 -11.29 -8.32
N ASP A 102 7.51 -11.81 -8.26
CA ASP A 102 8.01 -12.73 -9.27
C ASP A 102 7.16 -14.00 -9.34
N ALA A 103 6.77 -14.54 -8.20
CA ALA A 103 5.92 -15.72 -8.14
C ALA A 103 4.55 -15.46 -8.76
N LEU A 104 3.99 -14.30 -8.49
CA LEU A 104 2.69 -13.92 -9.02
C LEU A 104 2.75 -13.72 -10.53
N GLU A 105 3.79 -13.05 -11.02
CA GLU A 105 3.97 -12.80 -12.44
C GLU A 105 4.21 -14.08 -13.21
N LYS A 106 4.95 -15.00 -12.63
CA LYS A 106 5.19 -16.30 -13.23
C LYS A 106 3.89 -17.07 -13.42
N LYS A 107 2.99 -16.99 -12.44
CA LYS A 107 1.68 -17.62 -12.52
C LYS A 107 0.80 -17.03 -13.60
N ARG A 108 0.95 -15.74 -13.87
CA ARG A 108 0.12 -15.03 -14.83
C ARG A 108 0.57 -15.15 -16.27
N LYS A 109 1.82 -15.56 -16.48
CA LYS A 109 2.33 -15.68 -17.84
C LYS A 109 1.67 -16.85 -18.53
N PRO A 110 1.12 -16.65 -19.73
CA PRO A 110 0.63 -17.76 -20.54
C PRO A 110 1.82 -18.61 -20.98
N GLU A 111 1.57 -19.88 -21.14
CA GLU A 111 2.61 -20.80 -21.60
C GLU A 111 2.68 -20.90 -23.09
#